data_c7e3e7425b8d203bef8ff88cf524a385
#
_entry.id   c7e3e7425b8d203bef8ff88cf524a385
#
_cell.length_a   1.000
_cell.length_b   1.000
_cell.length_c   1.000
_cell.angle_alpha   90.00
_cell.angle_beta   90.00
_cell.angle_gamma   90.00
#
_symmetry.space_group_name_H-M   'P 1'
#
loop_
_entity.id
_entity.type
_entity.pdbx_description
1 polymer ?
#
loop_
_entity_poly.entity_id
_entity_poly.type
_entity_poly.pdbx_seq_one_letter_code
_entity_poly.pdbx_strand_id
1 'polypeptide(L)'
;MDFSERVTTLVPEGAYFMLAKAQALEAAGKNIIHLEIGQPDAPTFANIAQAGERAIREGHTRYTPSAGMKNLRLAIAQDAGKRRGLTFTAEQVVIGPGAKPFLFFPTLALVRPGDEVIYPDPGFPTYKAMIEVAGGVPLPVPLREDEDFSFDMQVFDRLVSPRTRLVILNSPSNPTGGVMPQTVLERIATSAIQHNFWVLSDEIYARLVYETPAPSIATLPGMAERTIICDGFSKTYAMTGWRLGYGIMPPALAERVELLLTHSIGCTASFTQIAGLEAVQGPQENVEAVVAEYRRRRDILVEGLNRLPGVDCRKPQGAFYVFPNITGLGHTSDFIAEYILEQAGVALLPGTSFGQNGEGYLRLCFANSLENIQDALERMQSALKKLR
;
A
#
# COMPACT_ATOMS: atom_id res chain seq x y z
N MET A 1 32.77 16.00 2.93
CA MET A 1 31.39 16.52 2.68
C MET A 1 30.42 15.56 3.32
N ASP A 2 29.61 16.02 4.26
CA ASP A 2 28.68 15.17 5.00
C ASP A 2 27.28 15.35 4.42
N PHE A 3 26.50 14.28 4.40
CA PHE A 3 25.08 14.34 4.04
C PHE A 3 24.24 14.79 5.24
N SER A 4 23.06 15.32 4.98
CA SER A 4 22.08 15.60 6.04
C SER A 4 21.69 14.29 6.74
N GLU A 5 21.60 14.32 8.08
CA GLU A 5 21.17 13.17 8.89
C GLU A 5 19.83 12.59 8.44
N ARG A 6 18.94 13.42 7.88
CA ARG A 6 17.63 13.02 7.36
C ARG A 6 17.67 11.96 6.26
N VAL A 7 18.79 11.81 5.57
CA VAL A 7 18.91 10.86 4.44
C VAL A 7 19.91 9.74 4.71
N THR A 8 20.69 9.83 5.78
CA THR A 8 21.71 8.82 6.10
C THR A 8 21.12 7.54 6.68
N THR A 9 19.91 7.59 7.23
CA THR A 9 19.19 6.44 7.79
C THR A 9 18.30 5.73 6.76
N LEU A 10 18.10 6.32 5.57
CA LEU A 10 17.24 5.72 4.55
C LEU A 10 17.88 4.47 3.96
N VAL A 11 17.09 3.41 3.90
CA VAL A 11 17.46 2.14 3.26
C VAL A 11 16.60 1.90 2.01
N PRO A 12 17.14 1.26 0.96
CA PRO A 12 16.35 0.86 -0.21
C PRO A 12 15.20 -0.08 0.16
N GLU A 13 14.10 -0.02 -0.58
CA GLU A 13 13.01 -1.00 -0.44
C GLU A 13 13.51 -2.41 -0.83
N GLY A 14 13.29 -3.43 0.01
CA GLY A 14 13.76 -4.79 -0.20
C GLY A 14 13.28 -5.42 -1.52
N ALA A 15 12.13 -4.98 -2.04
CA ALA A 15 11.61 -5.43 -3.33
C ALA A 15 12.57 -5.16 -4.51
N TYR A 16 13.23 -4.01 -4.53
CA TYR A 16 14.20 -3.67 -5.59
C TYR A 16 15.49 -4.48 -5.48
N PHE A 17 15.90 -4.82 -4.25
CA PHE A 17 17.06 -5.66 -4.04
C PHE A 17 16.81 -7.09 -4.55
N MET A 18 15.66 -7.68 -4.21
CA MET A 18 15.28 -9.01 -4.69
C MET A 18 15.09 -9.03 -6.20
N LEU A 19 14.47 -7.99 -6.78
CA LEU A 19 14.32 -7.85 -8.23
C LEU A 19 15.69 -7.85 -8.93
N ALA A 20 16.67 -7.11 -8.41
CA ALA A 20 18.01 -7.09 -9.00
C ALA A 20 18.70 -8.47 -8.95
N LYS A 21 18.54 -9.22 -7.84
CA LYS A 21 19.01 -10.61 -7.75
C LYS A 21 18.34 -11.52 -8.76
N ALA A 22 17.00 -11.42 -8.88
CA ALA A 22 16.22 -12.22 -9.84
C ALA A 22 16.68 -11.94 -11.27
N GLN A 23 16.83 -10.67 -11.67
CA GLN A 23 17.32 -10.27 -12.99
C GLN A 23 18.75 -10.77 -13.28
N ALA A 24 19.63 -10.81 -12.29
CA ALA A 24 20.95 -11.38 -12.46
C ALA A 24 20.91 -12.89 -12.75
N LEU A 25 19.99 -13.62 -12.12
CA LEU A 25 19.79 -15.06 -12.39
C LEU A 25 19.16 -15.29 -13.78
N GLU A 26 18.23 -14.43 -14.20
CA GLU A 26 17.65 -14.47 -15.56
C GLU A 26 18.72 -14.22 -16.62
N ALA A 27 19.61 -13.23 -16.40
CA ALA A 27 20.74 -12.97 -17.27
C ALA A 27 21.71 -14.16 -17.36
N ALA A 28 21.77 -15.01 -16.31
CA ALA A 28 22.51 -16.28 -16.29
C ALA A 28 21.72 -17.46 -16.91
N GLY A 29 20.55 -17.22 -17.50
CA GLY A 29 19.73 -18.21 -18.21
C GLY A 29 18.76 -18.99 -17.32
N LYS A 30 18.54 -18.60 -16.05
CA LYS A 30 17.53 -19.22 -15.19
C LYS A 30 16.13 -18.67 -15.51
N ASN A 31 15.12 -19.53 -15.48
CA ASN A 31 13.72 -19.13 -15.56
C ASN A 31 13.23 -18.75 -14.16
N ILE A 32 12.87 -17.48 -13.96
CA ILE A 32 12.41 -16.94 -12.67
C ILE A 32 10.92 -16.56 -12.74
N ILE A 33 10.17 -16.95 -11.72
CA ILE A 33 8.79 -16.50 -11.51
C ILE A 33 8.80 -15.37 -10.50
N HIS A 34 8.33 -14.19 -10.92
CA HIS A 34 8.32 -12.98 -10.11
C HIS A 34 7.05 -12.85 -9.28
N LEU A 35 7.15 -13.03 -7.96
CA LEU A 35 6.09 -12.81 -6.98
C LEU A 35 6.47 -11.74 -5.94
N GLU A 36 7.61 -11.06 -6.14
CA GLU A 36 8.14 -10.02 -5.24
C GLU A 36 7.59 -8.62 -5.53
N ILE A 37 7.15 -8.35 -6.77
CA ILE A 37 6.70 -7.02 -7.16
C ILE A 37 5.21 -6.85 -6.95
N GLY A 38 4.84 -5.81 -6.20
CA GLY A 38 3.46 -5.48 -5.90
C GLY A 38 2.81 -4.57 -6.93
N GLN A 39 2.53 -5.08 -8.14
CA GLN A 39 1.78 -4.36 -9.16
C GLN A 39 0.73 -5.27 -9.84
N PRO A 40 -0.39 -4.68 -10.32
CA PRO A 40 -1.33 -5.44 -11.15
C PRO A 40 -0.65 -6.03 -12.38
N ASP A 41 -0.99 -7.27 -12.72
CA ASP A 41 -0.49 -7.97 -13.91
C ASP A 41 -1.23 -7.58 -15.20
N ALA A 42 -2.47 -7.09 -15.05
CA ALA A 42 -3.25 -6.59 -16.18
C ALA A 42 -2.73 -5.23 -16.67
N PRO A 43 -2.82 -4.95 -17.99
CA PRO A 43 -2.60 -3.60 -18.50
C PRO A 43 -3.70 -2.65 -18.02
N THR A 44 -3.42 -1.34 -18.08
CA THR A 44 -4.44 -0.31 -17.84
C THR A 44 -5.66 -0.55 -18.73
N PHE A 45 -6.86 -0.42 -18.19
CA PHE A 45 -8.11 -0.67 -18.91
C PHE A 45 -8.22 0.20 -20.17
N ALA A 46 -8.75 -0.39 -21.25
CA ALA A 46 -8.73 0.19 -22.58
C ALA A 46 -9.39 1.58 -22.67
N ASN A 47 -10.53 1.79 -21.98
CA ASN A 47 -11.21 3.08 -21.94
C ASN A 47 -10.33 4.17 -21.31
N ILE A 48 -9.62 3.84 -20.24
CA ILE A 48 -8.70 4.76 -19.54
C ILE A 48 -7.50 5.09 -20.42
N ALA A 49 -6.88 4.08 -21.03
CA ALA A 49 -5.76 4.25 -21.93
C ALA A 49 -6.13 5.14 -23.14
N GLN A 50 -7.28 4.88 -23.76
CA GLN A 50 -7.80 5.68 -24.86
C GLN A 50 -8.10 7.14 -24.46
N ALA A 51 -8.60 7.37 -23.23
CA ALA A 51 -8.81 8.73 -22.73
C ALA A 51 -7.49 9.50 -22.62
N GLY A 52 -6.43 8.85 -22.11
CA GLY A 52 -5.09 9.44 -22.05
C GLY A 52 -4.49 9.71 -23.41
N GLU A 53 -4.61 8.79 -24.36
CA GLU A 53 -4.17 8.97 -25.75
C GLU A 53 -4.89 10.14 -26.42
N ARG A 54 -6.22 10.24 -26.29
CA ARG A 54 -6.99 11.37 -26.81
C ARG A 54 -6.52 12.68 -26.21
N ALA A 55 -6.33 12.72 -24.89
CA ALA A 55 -5.86 13.92 -24.20
C ALA A 55 -4.53 14.43 -24.74
N ILE A 56 -3.58 13.53 -25.05
CA ILE A 56 -2.30 13.91 -25.65
C ILE A 56 -2.51 14.48 -27.06
N ARG A 57 -3.33 13.82 -27.90
CA ARG A 57 -3.62 14.27 -29.28
C ARG A 57 -4.35 15.61 -29.31
N GLU A 58 -5.19 15.89 -28.32
CA GLU A 58 -5.93 17.15 -28.16
C GLU A 58 -5.10 18.27 -27.53
N GLY A 59 -3.84 18.00 -27.20
CA GLY A 59 -2.91 19.01 -26.69
C GLY A 59 -3.03 19.30 -25.20
N HIS A 60 -3.61 18.40 -24.42
CA HIS A 60 -3.64 18.49 -22.96
C HIS A 60 -2.28 18.13 -22.35
N THR A 61 -1.27 18.98 -22.62
CA THR A 61 0.13 18.78 -22.23
C THR A 61 0.72 19.97 -21.47
N ARG A 62 -0.13 20.89 -21.01
CA ARG A 62 0.26 22.10 -20.27
C ARG A 62 0.12 21.93 -18.77
N TYR A 63 0.70 22.85 -18.02
CA TYR A 63 0.53 22.91 -16.57
C TYR A 63 -0.93 23.00 -16.14
N THR A 64 -1.23 22.36 -15.04
CA THR A 64 -2.52 22.45 -14.33
C THR A 64 -2.29 23.07 -12.94
N PRO A 65 -3.34 23.45 -12.19
CA PRO A 65 -3.17 23.80 -10.78
C PRO A 65 -2.43 22.69 -10.01
N SER A 66 -1.63 23.06 -9.02
CA SER A 66 -0.83 22.11 -8.23
C SER A 66 -1.69 21.12 -7.45
N ALA A 67 -2.85 21.53 -6.96
CA ALA A 67 -3.84 20.63 -6.35
C ALA A 67 -4.50 19.67 -7.37
N GLY A 68 -4.30 19.87 -8.67
CA GLY A 68 -4.92 19.09 -9.74
C GLY A 68 -6.17 19.75 -10.34
N MET A 69 -6.64 19.19 -11.46
CA MET A 69 -7.81 19.69 -12.20
C MET A 69 -9.07 19.61 -11.36
N LYS A 70 -9.86 20.71 -11.32
CA LYS A 70 -11.05 20.82 -10.48
C LYS A 70 -12.10 19.74 -10.77
N ASN A 71 -12.31 19.39 -12.03
CA ASN A 71 -13.26 18.36 -12.44
C ASN A 71 -12.85 16.96 -11.91
N LEU A 72 -11.56 16.61 -11.94
CA LEU A 72 -11.07 15.35 -11.37
C LEU A 72 -11.17 15.35 -9.84
N ARG A 73 -10.79 16.45 -9.17
CA ARG A 73 -10.95 16.61 -7.72
C ARG A 73 -12.39 16.42 -7.27
N LEU A 74 -13.35 17.02 -8.01
CA LEU A 74 -14.79 16.87 -7.74
C LEU A 74 -15.25 15.43 -7.97
N ALA A 75 -14.83 14.78 -9.06
CA ALA A 75 -15.18 13.39 -9.35
C ALA A 75 -14.67 12.44 -8.26
N ILE A 76 -13.41 12.63 -7.81
CA ILE A 76 -12.82 11.86 -6.70
C ILE A 76 -13.62 12.10 -5.40
N ALA A 77 -13.94 13.36 -5.06
CA ALA A 77 -14.72 13.69 -3.87
C ALA A 77 -16.08 12.98 -3.86
N GLN A 78 -16.78 12.97 -5.00
CA GLN A 78 -18.06 12.30 -5.16
C GLN A 78 -17.95 10.77 -5.05
N ASP A 79 -17.00 10.15 -5.76
CA ASP A 79 -16.79 8.70 -5.72
C ASP A 79 -16.37 8.22 -4.33
N ALA A 80 -15.36 8.89 -3.74
CA ALA A 80 -14.88 8.55 -2.41
C ALA A 80 -15.95 8.75 -1.33
N GLY A 81 -16.75 9.81 -1.46
CA GLY A 81 -17.88 10.08 -0.58
C GLY A 81 -18.97 9.02 -0.69
N LYS A 82 -19.38 8.68 -1.93
CA LYS A 82 -20.37 7.62 -2.18
C LYS A 82 -19.97 6.28 -1.56
N ARG A 83 -18.71 5.89 -1.75
CA ARG A 83 -18.19 4.61 -1.22
C ARG A 83 -18.16 4.54 0.31
N ARG A 84 -18.04 5.68 0.98
CA ARG A 84 -17.92 5.76 2.45
C ARG A 84 -19.16 6.28 3.16
N GLY A 85 -20.18 6.69 2.42
CA GLY A 85 -21.36 7.35 3.01
C GLY A 85 -21.04 8.73 3.61
N LEU A 86 -20.03 9.42 3.07
CA LEU A 86 -19.58 10.75 3.48
C LEU A 86 -19.77 11.78 2.36
N THR A 87 -19.70 13.04 2.71
CA THR A 87 -19.67 14.13 1.73
C THR A 87 -18.30 14.80 1.78
N PHE A 88 -17.57 14.72 0.67
CA PHE A 88 -16.32 15.46 0.47
C PHE A 88 -16.50 16.56 -0.57
N THR A 89 -15.71 17.62 -0.47
CA THR A 89 -15.66 18.71 -1.45
C THR A 89 -14.35 18.64 -2.27
N ALA A 90 -14.32 19.33 -3.40
CA ALA A 90 -13.10 19.39 -4.21
C ALA A 90 -11.92 20.05 -3.46
N GLU A 91 -12.17 20.93 -2.51
CA GLU A 91 -11.18 21.64 -1.69
C GLU A 91 -10.45 20.69 -0.72
N GLN A 92 -11.06 19.56 -0.39
CA GLN A 92 -10.45 18.51 0.44
C GLN A 92 -9.55 17.58 -0.34
N VAL A 93 -9.63 17.58 -1.67
CA VAL A 93 -8.90 16.64 -2.55
C VAL A 93 -7.69 17.32 -3.16
N VAL A 94 -6.52 16.67 -3.03
CA VAL A 94 -5.28 17.07 -3.70
C VAL A 94 -4.80 15.91 -4.55
N ILE A 95 -4.40 16.18 -5.79
CA ILE A 95 -3.92 15.20 -6.78
C ILE A 95 -2.40 15.28 -6.89
N GLY A 96 -1.74 14.14 -7.00
CA GLY A 96 -0.28 14.06 -7.13
C GLY A 96 0.19 12.87 -7.97
N PRO A 97 1.50 12.79 -8.24
CA PRO A 97 2.09 11.70 -9.03
C PRO A 97 2.17 10.39 -8.23
N GLY A 98 1.04 9.71 -8.11
CA GLY A 98 0.85 8.52 -7.29
C GLY A 98 0.44 8.84 -5.86
N ALA A 99 0.27 7.79 -5.04
CA ALA A 99 -0.17 7.92 -3.64
C ALA A 99 0.95 8.38 -2.68
N LYS A 100 2.23 8.05 -2.97
CA LYS A 100 3.37 8.35 -2.06
C LYS A 100 3.46 9.82 -1.61
N PRO A 101 3.20 10.85 -2.43
CA PRO A 101 3.17 12.23 -1.96
C PRO A 101 2.19 12.48 -0.80
N PHE A 102 1.08 11.73 -0.74
CA PHE A 102 0.05 11.85 0.30
C PHE A 102 0.35 11.03 1.57
N LEU A 103 1.40 10.23 1.53
CA LEU A 103 2.05 9.72 2.73
C LEU A 103 3.08 10.74 3.24
N PHE A 104 3.88 11.31 2.35
CA PHE A 104 5.05 12.11 2.67
C PHE A 104 4.70 13.56 3.08
N PHE A 105 3.94 14.28 2.25
CA PHE A 105 3.68 15.70 2.51
C PHE A 105 2.78 15.99 3.71
N PRO A 106 1.69 15.22 3.97
CA PRO A 106 0.96 15.40 5.22
C PRO A 106 1.83 15.12 6.45
N THR A 107 2.70 14.09 6.39
CA THR A 107 3.65 13.81 7.48
C THR A 107 4.58 14.99 7.70
N LEU A 108 5.18 15.54 6.64
CA LEU A 108 6.03 16.76 6.75
C LEU A 108 5.27 17.99 7.28
N ALA A 109 3.99 18.13 6.92
CA ALA A 109 3.18 19.27 7.36
C ALA A 109 2.76 19.18 8.83
N LEU A 110 2.63 17.96 9.37
CA LEU A 110 2.08 17.72 10.71
C LEU A 110 3.13 17.39 11.77
N VAL A 111 4.17 16.65 11.40
CA VAL A 111 5.17 16.09 12.32
C VAL A 111 6.31 17.09 12.52
N ARG A 112 6.66 17.32 13.75
CA ARG A 112 7.80 18.16 14.20
C ARG A 112 8.90 17.27 14.73
N PRO A 113 10.15 17.77 14.82
CA PRO A 113 11.22 17.03 15.49
C PRO A 113 10.82 16.62 16.92
N GLY A 114 10.89 15.31 17.21
CA GLY A 114 10.53 14.73 18.51
C GLY A 114 9.07 14.34 18.69
N ASP A 115 8.17 14.68 17.75
CA ASP A 115 6.80 14.15 17.73
C ASP A 115 6.82 12.63 17.46
N GLU A 116 5.95 11.90 18.13
CA GLU A 116 5.83 10.45 17.98
C GLU A 116 4.80 10.10 16.90
N VAL A 117 5.19 9.14 16.04
CA VAL A 117 4.31 8.63 14.98
C VAL A 117 4.21 7.12 15.09
N ILE A 118 3.00 6.63 15.36
CA ILE A 118 2.68 5.22 15.46
C ILE A 118 2.38 4.67 14.06
N TYR A 119 2.97 3.52 13.70
CA TYR A 119 2.79 2.90 12.39
C TYR A 119 2.81 1.36 12.45
N PRO A 120 2.21 0.65 11.46
CA PRO A 120 2.17 -0.82 11.45
C PRO A 120 3.56 -1.44 11.19
N ASP A 121 3.89 -2.50 11.93
CA ASP A 121 5.06 -3.35 11.70
C ASP A 121 4.65 -4.85 11.83
N PRO A 122 4.69 -5.65 10.75
CA PRO A 122 5.18 -5.30 9.42
C PRO A 122 4.30 -4.27 8.70
N GLY A 123 4.93 -3.39 7.91
CA GLY A 123 4.23 -2.34 7.17
C GLY A 123 5.03 -1.86 5.94
N PHE A 124 4.42 -1.03 5.12
CA PHE A 124 5.10 -0.51 3.94
C PHE A 124 6.32 0.33 4.34
N PRO A 125 7.54 0.03 3.86
CA PRO A 125 8.80 0.62 4.36
C PRO A 125 8.83 2.16 4.31
N THR A 126 8.08 2.77 3.38
CA THR A 126 7.98 4.22 3.25
C THR A 126 7.46 4.89 4.53
N TYR A 127 6.64 4.21 5.36
CA TYR A 127 6.10 4.83 6.58
C TYR A 127 7.21 5.25 7.54
N LYS A 128 8.09 4.33 7.90
CA LYS A 128 9.25 4.63 8.76
C LYS A 128 10.14 5.70 8.14
N ALA A 129 10.48 5.56 6.86
CA ALA A 129 11.35 6.49 6.15
C ALA A 129 10.81 7.93 6.17
N MET A 130 9.50 8.15 5.90
CA MET A 130 8.94 9.48 5.89
C MET A 130 8.83 10.10 7.30
N ILE A 131 8.62 9.28 8.35
CA ILE A 131 8.63 9.74 9.74
C ILE A 131 10.01 10.26 10.10
N GLU A 132 11.07 9.50 9.81
CA GLU A 132 12.46 9.87 10.09
C GLU A 132 12.88 11.14 9.31
N VAL A 133 12.53 11.24 8.03
CA VAL A 133 12.79 12.44 7.21
C VAL A 133 12.08 13.68 7.77
N ALA A 134 10.88 13.52 8.33
CA ALA A 134 10.16 14.60 8.99
C ALA A 134 10.76 14.98 10.36
N GLY A 135 11.69 14.17 10.89
CA GLY A 135 12.29 14.34 12.23
C GLY A 135 11.44 13.77 13.36
N GLY A 136 10.41 13.01 13.03
CA GLY A 136 9.56 12.30 13.99
C GLY A 136 10.23 11.06 14.57
N VAL A 137 9.68 10.56 15.67
CA VAL A 137 10.10 9.32 16.32
C VAL A 137 9.16 8.19 15.86
N PRO A 138 9.65 7.20 15.07
CA PRO A 138 8.84 6.11 14.59
C PRO A 138 8.55 5.10 15.70
N LEU A 139 7.28 4.83 15.99
CA LEU A 139 6.82 3.88 16.99
C LEU A 139 6.07 2.72 16.32
N PRO A 140 6.72 1.56 16.12
CA PRO A 140 6.09 0.41 15.46
C PRO A 140 5.06 -0.27 16.36
N VAL A 141 3.88 -0.59 15.79
CA VAL A 141 2.89 -1.46 16.41
C VAL A 141 2.91 -2.81 15.71
N PRO A 142 3.15 -3.93 16.41
CA PRO A 142 3.07 -5.26 15.83
C PRO A 142 1.67 -5.55 15.27
N LEU A 143 1.62 -6.20 14.11
CA LEU A 143 0.40 -6.78 13.57
C LEU A 143 0.27 -8.23 14.05
N ARG A 144 -0.88 -8.57 14.64
CA ARG A 144 -1.13 -9.89 15.20
C ARG A 144 -1.74 -10.82 14.17
N GLU A 145 -1.04 -11.92 13.87
CA GLU A 145 -1.53 -12.94 12.93
C GLU A 145 -2.85 -13.57 13.39
N ASP A 146 -3.00 -13.85 14.69
CA ASP A 146 -4.21 -14.44 15.29
C ASP A 146 -5.43 -13.48 15.29
N GLU A 147 -5.20 -12.19 15.02
CA GLU A 147 -6.22 -11.14 14.85
C GLU A 147 -6.24 -10.62 13.40
N ASP A 148 -6.02 -11.50 12.40
CA ASP A 148 -6.03 -11.20 10.98
C ASP A 148 -5.06 -10.06 10.58
N PHE A 149 -3.89 -10.03 11.20
CA PHE A 149 -2.88 -8.99 11.04
C PHE A 149 -3.40 -7.57 11.34
N SER A 150 -4.24 -7.46 12.35
CA SER A 150 -4.64 -6.19 12.94
C SER A 150 -3.62 -5.70 13.97
N PHE A 151 -3.72 -4.43 14.39
CA PHE A 151 -2.86 -3.86 15.42
C PHE A 151 -2.96 -4.65 16.74
N ASP A 152 -1.81 -4.92 17.37
CA ASP A 152 -1.77 -5.27 18.78
C ASP A 152 -2.23 -4.05 19.60
N MET A 153 -3.50 -4.07 20.00
CA MET A 153 -4.10 -2.95 20.71
C MET A 153 -3.56 -2.76 22.14
N GLN A 154 -2.95 -3.78 22.73
CA GLN A 154 -2.26 -3.61 24.01
C GLN A 154 -0.94 -2.85 23.85
N VAL A 155 -0.22 -3.10 22.76
CA VAL A 155 0.99 -2.34 22.42
C VAL A 155 0.59 -0.92 22.00
N PHE A 156 -0.42 -0.77 21.16
CA PHE A 156 -0.92 0.54 20.72
C PHE A 156 -1.24 1.45 21.92
N ASP A 157 -2.02 0.97 22.88
CA ASP A 157 -2.43 1.75 24.06
C ASP A 157 -1.23 2.20 24.90
N ARG A 158 -0.16 1.39 24.98
CA ARG A 158 1.09 1.77 25.69
C ARG A 158 1.92 2.79 24.93
N LEU A 159 1.84 2.83 23.62
CA LEU A 159 2.61 3.75 22.77
C LEU A 159 1.97 5.13 22.69
N VAL A 160 0.66 5.24 22.88
CA VAL A 160 -0.04 6.54 22.84
C VAL A 160 0.43 7.40 24.01
N SER A 161 0.89 8.60 23.69
CA SER A 161 1.41 9.57 24.67
C SER A 161 1.00 11.01 24.29
N PRO A 162 1.26 12.01 25.13
CA PRO A 162 1.06 13.42 24.78
C PRO A 162 1.92 13.90 23.58
N ARG A 163 2.93 13.13 23.18
CA ARG A 163 3.76 13.42 22.00
C ARG A 163 3.26 12.72 20.73
N THR A 164 2.27 11.84 20.85
CA THR A 164 1.68 11.19 19.68
C THR A 164 1.04 12.22 18.78
N ARG A 165 1.59 12.40 17.58
CA ARG A 165 1.14 13.39 16.61
C ARG A 165 0.35 12.80 15.47
N LEU A 166 0.72 11.59 15.04
CA LEU A 166 0.15 10.92 13.89
C LEU A 166 0.10 9.41 14.14
N VAL A 167 -0.97 8.78 13.69
CA VAL A 167 -1.09 7.31 13.58
C VAL A 167 -1.29 6.97 12.12
N ILE A 168 -0.49 6.03 11.60
CA ILE A 168 -0.59 5.56 10.23
C ILE A 168 -1.30 4.21 10.22
N LEU A 169 -2.34 4.10 9.40
CA LEU A 169 -3.08 2.87 9.15
C LEU A 169 -2.90 2.48 7.68
N ASN A 170 -2.87 1.17 7.41
CA ASN A 170 -2.93 0.64 6.05
C ASN A 170 -3.91 -0.53 6.00
N SER A 171 -5.08 -0.29 5.42
CA SER A 171 -6.15 -1.27 5.35
C SER A 171 -6.94 -1.14 4.03
N PRO A 172 -6.95 -2.20 3.19
CA PRO A 172 -6.19 -3.45 3.29
C PRO A 172 -4.67 -3.26 3.26
N SER A 173 -3.96 -4.13 3.98
CA SER A 173 -2.54 -3.95 4.29
C SER A 173 -1.59 -4.53 3.21
N ASN A 174 -0.48 -3.86 3.00
CA ASN A 174 0.75 -4.40 2.45
C ASN A 174 1.77 -4.48 3.60
N PRO A 175 2.28 -5.67 3.98
CA PRO A 175 2.37 -6.89 3.18
C PRO A 175 1.28 -7.96 3.42
N THR A 176 0.42 -7.82 4.42
CA THR A 176 -0.32 -8.94 5.00
C THR A 176 -1.65 -9.26 4.30
N GLY A 177 -2.22 -8.30 3.56
CA GLY A 177 -3.56 -8.41 3.00
C GLY A 177 -4.69 -8.36 4.05
N GLY A 178 -4.35 -8.11 5.32
CA GLY A 178 -5.32 -7.96 6.41
C GLY A 178 -6.19 -6.71 6.24
N VAL A 179 -7.43 -6.80 6.69
CA VAL A 179 -8.37 -5.67 6.78
C VAL A 179 -8.62 -5.37 8.25
N MET A 180 -8.36 -4.13 8.65
CA MET A 180 -8.50 -3.72 10.04
C MET A 180 -9.99 -3.77 10.47
N PRO A 181 -10.33 -4.49 11.55
CA PRO A 181 -11.70 -4.59 12.02
C PRO A 181 -12.28 -3.24 12.46
N GLN A 182 -13.58 -3.07 12.29
CA GLN A 182 -14.32 -1.88 12.72
C GLN A 182 -14.08 -1.55 14.21
N THR A 183 -14.07 -2.57 15.07
CA THR A 183 -13.84 -2.43 16.53
C THR A 183 -12.46 -1.87 16.86
N VAL A 184 -11.45 -2.20 16.08
CA VAL A 184 -10.08 -1.65 16.23
C VAL A 184 -10.06 -0.20 15.78
N LEU A 185 -10.70 0.12 14.64
CA LEU A 185 -10.81 1.51 14.18
C LEU A 185 -11.55 2.40 15.19
N GLU A 186 -12.60 1.90 15.83
CA GLU A 186 -13.34 2.62 16.88
C GLU A 186 -12.47 2.92 18.10
N ARG A 187 -11.62 1.99 18.53
CA ARG A 187 -10.66 2.24 19.61
C ARG A 187 -9.62 3.28 19.23
N ILE A 188 -9.05 3.20 18.02
CA ILE A 188 -8.09 4.19 17.51
C ILE A 188 -8.76 5.56 17.40
N ALA A 189 -10.00 5.65 16.90
CA ALA A 189 -10.74 6.89 16.79
C ALA A 189 -10.99 7.53 18.17
N THR A 190 -11.42 6.74 19.15
CA THR A 190 -11.58 7.19 20.54
C THR A 190 -10.30 7.79 21.09
N SER A 191 -9.19 7.08 20.90
CA SER A 191 -7.86 7.53 21.32
C SER A 191 -7.43 8.79 20.57
N ALA A 192 -7.69 8.88 19.25
CA ALA A 192 -7.36 10.05 18.44
C ALA A 192 -8.09 11.33 18.90
N ILE A 193 -9.34 11.19 19.29
CA ILE A 193 -10.15 12.29 19.83
C ILE A 193 -9.63 12.69 21.22
N GLN A 194 -9.38 11.71 22.08
CA GLN A 194 -8.94 11.95 23.47
C GLN A 194 -7.55 12.60 23.54
N HIS A 195 -6.61 12.16 22.70
CA HIS A 195 -5.21 12.61 22.69
C HIS A 195 -4.91 13.63 21.61
N ASN A 196 -5.92 13.98 20.79
CA ASN A 196 -5.84 15.00 19.74
C ASN A 196 -4.72 14.78 18.71
N PHE A 197 -4.59 13.54 18.21
CA PHE A 197 -3.67 13.21 17.12
C PHE A 197 -4.37 13.01 15.78
N TRP A 198 -3.60 13.09 14.69
CA TRP A 198 -4.03 12.86 13.33
C TRP A 198 -3.98 11.39 12.96
N VAL A 199 -4.81 10.98 12.01
CA VAL A 199 -4.73 9.64 11.42
C VAL A 199 -4.49 9.76 9.92
N LEU A 200 -3.44 9.09 9.41
CA LEU A 200 -3.19 8.88 8.00
C LEU A 200 -3.66 7.46 7.65
N SER A 201 -4.73 7.37 6.89
CA SER A 201 -5.32 6.11 6.44
C SER A 201 -4.89 5.85 5.00
N ASP A 202 -3.93 4.94 4.81
CA ASP A 202 -3.54 4.46 3.49
C ASP A 202 -4.54 3.40 3.02
N GLU A 203 -5.42 3.82 2.13
CA GLU A 203 -6.54 3.05 1.59
C GLU A 203 -6.32 2.66 0.11
N ILE A 204 -5.06 2.62 -0.35
CA ILE A 204 -4.72 2.35 -1.76
C ILE A 204 -5.27 1.02 -2.28
N TYR A 205 -5.60 0.08 -1.40
CA TYR A 205 -6.21 -1.21 -1.71
C TYR A 205 -7.70 -1.29 -1.35
N ALA A 206 -8.36 -0.19 -0.97
CA ALA A 206 -9.73 -0.20 -0.45
C ALA A 206 -10.77 -0.81 -1.40
N ARG A 207 -10.49 -0.83 -2.72
CA ARG A 207 -11.35 -1.48 -3.72
C ARG A 207 -10.94 -2.91 -4.06
N LEU A 208 -9.82 -3.39 -3.55
CA LEU A 208 -9.33 -4.75 -3.72
C LEU A 208 -9.64 -5.55 -2.45
N VAL A 209 -10.90 -5.83 -2.22
CA VAL A 209 -11.45 -6.60 -1.09
C VAL A 209 -12.33 -7.73 -1.62
N TYR A 210 -12.39 -8.83 -0.90
CA TYR A 210 -12.90 -10.08 -1.45
C TYR A 210 -14.23 -10.54 -0.85
N GLU A 211 -14.45 -10.33 0.44
CA GLU A 211 -15.66 -10.75 1.14
C GLU A 211 -16.55 -9.56 1.52
N THR A 212 -15.98 -8.60 2.23
CA THR A 212 -16.69 -7.42 2.74
C THR A 212 -15.91 -6.15 2.44
N PRO A 213 -16.57 -5.02 2.21
CA PRO A 213 -15.89 -3.72 2.09
C PRO A 213 -15.01 -3.43 3.30
N ALA A 214 -13.80 -2.89 3.06
CA ALA A 214 -12.94 -2.43 4.14
C ALA A 214 -13.55 -1.19 4.81
N PRO A 215 -13.68 -1.16 6.14
CA PRO A 215 -14.14 0.03 6.83
C PRO A 215 -13.08 1.13 6.76
N SER A 216 -13.53 2.39 6.71
CA SER A 216 -12.65 3.56 6.75
C SER A 216 -12.83 4.28 8.08
N ILE A 217 -11.72 4.60 8.76
CA ILE A 217 -11.76 5.36 10.01
C ILE A 217 -12.38 6.74 9.85
N ALA A 218 -12.31 7.32 8.65
CA ALA A 218 -12.91 8.62 8.34
C ALA A 218 -14.42 8.66 8.52
N THR A 219 -15.10 7.48 8.53
CA THR A 219 -16.55 7.38 8.71
C THR A 219 -16.99 7.47 10.17
N LEU A 220 -16.06 7.34 11.10
CA LEU A 220 -16.36 7.37 12.53
C LEU A 220 -16.58 8.80 13.02
N PRO A 221 -17.45 9.00 14.02
CA PRO A 221 -17.73 10.34 14.57
C PRO A 221 -16.44 11.06 14.99
N GLY A 222 -16.29 12.35 14.60
CA GLY A 222 -15.14 13.18 14.92
C GLY A 222 -13.83 12.82 14.19
N MET A 223 -13.87 11.90 13.22
CA MET A 223 -12.68 11.49 12.48
C MET A 223 -12.51 12.21 11.13
N ALA A 224 -13.57 12.71 10.53
CA ALA A 224 -13.46 13.43 9.25
C ALA A 224 -12.54 14.67 9.31
N GLU A 225 -12.44 15.33 10.48
CA GLU A 225 -11.65 16.54 10.69
C GLU A 225 -10.18 16.26 11.03
N ARG A 226 -9.80 14.99 11.22
CA ARG A 226 -8.44 14.58 11.62
C ARG A 226 -7.90 13.39 10.86
N THR A 227 -8.58 12.98 9.78
CA THR A 227 -8.13 11.88 8.93
C THR A 227 -7.61 12.40 7.61
N ILE A 228 -6.48 11.86 7.19
CA ILE A 228 -5.93 11.97 5.84
C ILE A 228 -6.15 10.63 5.15
N ILE A 229 -7.00 10.57 4.15
CA ILE A 229 -7.15 9.40 3.29
C ILE A 229 -6.10 9.50 2.18
N CYS A 230 -5.23 8.51 2.08
CA CYS A 230 -4.31 8.34 0.97
C CYS A 230 -4.84 7.22 0.07
N ASP A 231 -5.08 7.51 -1.21
CA ASP A 231 -5.59 6.55 -2.17
C ASP A 231 -5.05 6.88 -3.58
N GLY A 232 -5.38 6.09 -4.59
CA GLY A 232 -4.89 6.36 -5.94
C GLY A 232 -5.34 5.34 -6.97
N PHE A 233 -4.80 5.51 -8.17
CA PHE A 233 -5.22 4.78 -9.36
C PHE A 233 -4.36 3.54 -9.65
N SER A 234 -3.18 3.47 -9.04
CA SER A 234 -2.17 2.46 -9.36
C SER A 234 -2.67 1.04 -9.23
N LYS A 235 -3.45 0.74 -8.19
CA LYS A 235 -3.84 -0.63 -7.85
C LYS A 235 -5.23 -0.99 -8.41
N THR A 236 -6.21 -0.16 -8.17
CA THR A 236 -7.59 -0.36 -8.61
C THR A 236 -7.74 -0.38 -10.13
N TYR A 237 -7.00 0.50 -10.83
CA TYR A 237 -7.17 0.70 -12.27
C TYR A 237 -5.95 0.25 -13.11
N ALA A 238 -5.04 -0.52 -12.52
CA ALA A 238 -3.81 -0.96 -13.17
C ALA A 238 -3.00 0.20 -13.79
N MET A 239 -2.88 1.32 -13.07
CA MET A 239 -2.26 2.55 -13.53
C MET A 239 -0.93 2.85 -12.81
N THR A 240 -0.12 1.83 -12.52
CA THR A 240 1.14 2.04 -11.78
C THR A 240 2.10 2.99 -12.47
N GLY A 241 2.28 2.86 -13.79
CA GLY A 241 3.16 3.69 -14.62
C GLY A 241 2.61 5.09 -14.93
N TRP A 242 1.30 5.33 -14.77
CA TRP A 242 0.67 6.63 -15.00
C TRP A 242 0.97 7.66 -13.93
N ARG A 243 1.42 7.20 -12.76
CA ARG A 243 1.74 8.04 -11.62
C ARG A 243 0.61 9.00 -11.23
N LEU A 244 -0.56 8.45 -10.87
CA LEU A 244 -1.73 9.21 -10.42
C LEU A 244 -2.22 8.70 -9.06
N GLY A 245 -2.41 9.63 -8.13
CA GLY A 245 -2.97 9.37 -6.80
C GLY A 245 -3.53 10.64 -6.20
N TYR A 246 -4.13 10.52 -5.04
CA TYR A 246 -4.75 11.64 -4.34
C TYR A 246 -4.75 11.46 -2.83
N GLY A 247 -4.84 12.58 -2.14
CA GLY A 247 -5.17 12.64 -0.72
C GLY A 247 -6.49 13.37 -0.51
N ILE A 248 -7.29 12.91 0.45
CA ILE A 248 -8.49 13.60 0.94
C ILE A 248 -8.23 13.96 2.40
N MET A 249 -8.33 15.23 2.73
CA MET A 249 -7.99 15.74 4.05
C MET A 249 -8.77 17.04 4.36
N PRO A 250 -8.78 17.53 5.60
CA PRO A 250 -9.37 18.81 5.92
C PRO A 250 -8.80 19.95 5.05
N PRO A 251 -9.61 20.93 4.60
CA PRO A 251 -9.20 21.96 3.64
C PRO A 251 -7.94 22.72 4.05
N ALA A 252 -7.80 23.07 5.32
CA ALA A 252 -6.63 23.78 5.82
C ALA A 252 -5.32 22.98 5.67
N LEU A 253 -5.37 21.64 5.78
CA LEU A 253 -4.21 20.78 5.52
C LEU A 253 -4.00 20.59 4.02
N ALA A 254 -5.08 20.46 3.24
CA ALA A 254 -5.00 20.34 1.78
C ALA A 254 -4.26 21.53 1.15
N GLU A 255 -4.54 22.77 1.61
CA GLU A 255 -3.80 23.98 1.19
C GLU A 255 -2.29 23.89 1.48
N ARG A 256 -1.90 23.35 2.64
CA ARG A 256 -0.47 23.18 3.00
C ARG A 256 0.20 22.10 2.15
N VAL A 257 -0.50 21.01 1.88
CA VAL A 257 -0.01 19.94 1.00
C VAL A 257 0.11 20.43 -0.45
N GLU A 258 -0.85 21.24 -0.93
CA GLU A 258 -0.76 21.89 -2.24
C GLU A 258 0.48 22.80 -2.36
N LEU A 259 0.80 23.58 -1.32
CA LEU A 259 2.01 24.41 -1.30
C LEU A 259 3.28 23.56 -1.36
N LEU A 260 3.33 22.46 -0.63
CA LEU A 260 4.46 21.52 -0.71
C LEU A 260 4.61 20.91 -2.11
N LEU A 261 3.49 20.53 -2.75
CA LEU A 261 3.49 20.09 -4.15
C LEU A 261 3.99 21.18 -5.09
N THR A 262 3.50 22.40 -4.93
CA THR A 262 3.90 23.56 -5.77
C THR A 262 5.41 23.77 -5.77
N HIS A 263 6.04 23.69 -4.59
CA HIS A 263 7.48 23.95 -4.42
C HIS A 263 8.37 22.71 -4.63
N SER A 264 7.80 21.54 -4.91
CA SER A 264 8.57 20.30 -5.11
C SER A 264 8.34 19.68 -6.48
N ILE A 265 7.09 19.32 -6.80
CA ILE A 265 6.71 18.55 -7.98
C ILE A 265 6.07 19.44 -9.06
N GLY A 266 5.43 20.53 -8.66
CA GLY A 266 4.61 21.39 -9.50
C GLY A 266 3.20 20.81 -9.65
N CYS A 267 2.89 20.16 -10.76
CA CYS A 267 1.60 19.54 -10.99
C CYS A 267 1.74 18.14 -11.62
N THR A 268 0.70 17.34 -11.46
CA THR A 268 0.59 16.04 -12.15
C THR A 268 0.28 16.26 -13.65
N ALA A 269 0.81 15.39 -14.52
CA ALA A 269 0.59 15.47 -15.96
C ALA A 269 -0.89 15.58 -16.32
N SER A 270 -1.25 16.57 -17.16
CA SER A 270 -2.66 16.87 -17.46
C SER A 270 -3.38 15.73 -18.17
N PHE A 271 -2.72 15.09 -19.15
CA PHE A 271 -3.30 13.92 -19.84
C PHE A 271 -3.53 12.73 -18.90
N THR A 272 -2.67 12.53 -17.91
CA THR A 272 -2.87 11.51 -16.85
C THR A 272 -4.09 11.82 -15.99
N GLN A 273 -4.31 13.10 -15.66
CA GLN A 273 -5.49 13.50 -14.89
C GLN A 273 -6.79 13.31 -15.68
N ILE A 274 -6.78 13.51 -17.00
CA ILE A 274 -7.93 13.23 -17.87
C ILE A 274 -8.22 11.73 -17.93
N ALA A 275 -7.18 10.89 -18.05
CA ALA A 275 -7.35 9.44 -17.94
C ALA A 275 -7.89 9.02 -16.57
N GLY A 276 -7.46 9.69 -15.49
CA GLY A 276 -8.00 9.49 -14.15
C GLY A 276 -9.47 9.87 -14.00
N LEU A 277 -9.92 10.91 -14.70
CA LEU A 277 -11.35 11.28 -14.73
C LEU A 277 -12.18 10.16 -15.38
N GLU A 278 -11.73 9.61 -16.49
CA GLU A 278 -12.34 8.43 -17.12
C GLU A 278 -12.33 7.22 -16.18
N ALA A 279 -11.24 6.98 -15.46
CA ALA A 279 -11.16 5.87 -14.51
C ALA A 279 -12.22 5.95 -13.40
N VAL A 280 -12.51 7.17 -12.89
CA VAL A 280 -13.48 7.37 -11.81
C VAL A 280 -14.92 7.38 -12.31
N GLN A 281 -15.18 8.01 -13.47
CA GLN A 281 -16.54 8.23 -14.00
C GLN A 281 -16.98 7.17 -15.00
N GLY A 282 -16.04 6.47 -15.62
CA GLY A 282 -16.29 5.44 -16.61
C GLY A 282 -16.80 4.12 -16.00
N PRO A 283 -16.97 3.10 -16.85
CA PRO A 283 -17.42 1.77 -16.44
C PRO A 283 -16.53 1.13 -15.39
N GLN A 284 -17.11 0.45 -14.40
CA GLN A 284 -16.38 -0.17 -13.29
C GLN A 284 -16.33 -1.71 -13.37
N GLU A 285 -16.94 -2.31 -14.37
CA GLU A 285 -17.04 -3.75 -14.55
C GLU A 285 -15.66 -4.41 -14.67
N ASN A 286 -14.67 -3.71 -15.26
CA ASN A 286 -13.30 -4.18 -15.32
C ASN A 286 -12.65 -4.29 -13.93
N VAL A 287 -12.96 -3.38 -13.01
CA VAL A 287 -12.47 -3.44 -11.63
C VAL A 287 -13.07 -4.65 -10.92
N GLU A 288 -14.38 -4.88 -11.09
CA GLU A 288 -15.09 -6.01 -10.49
C GLU A 288 -14.55 -7.35 -11.02
N ALA A 289 -14.29 -7.43 -12.32
CA ALA A 289 -13.71 -8.62 -12.95
C ALA A 289 -12.30 -8.92 -12.42
N VAL A 290 -11.44 -7.90 -12.25
CA VAL A 290 -10.10 -8.05 -11.68
C VAL A 290 -10.17 -8.51 -10.23
N VAL A 291 -11.07 -7.96 -9.42
CA VAL A 291 -11.27 -8.38 -8.02
C VAL A 291 -11.71 -9.83 -7.95
N ALA A 292 -12.65 -10.26 -8.82
CA ALA A 292 -13.10 -11.65 -8.87
C ALA A 292 -11.95 -12.62 -9.25
N GLU A 293 -11.11 -12.25 -10.21
CA GLU A 293 -9.95 -13.06 -10.61
C GLU A 293 -8.89 -13.10 -9.51
N TYR A 294 -8.58 -11.98 -8.85
CA TYR A 294 -7.65 -11.97 -7.72
C TYR A 294 -8.15 -12.80 -6.55
N ARG A 295 -9.45 -12.81 -6.29
CA ARG A 295 -10.06 -13.70 -5.29
C ARG A 295 -9.79 -15.18 -5.61
N ARG A 296 -9.97 -15.59 -6.86
CA ARG A 296 -9.70 -16.96 -7.33
C ARG A 296 -8.21 -17.31 -7.16
N ARG A 297 -7.30 -16.43 -7.60
CA ARG A 297 -5.85 -16.66 -7.50
C ARG A 297 -5.39 -16.71 -6.04
N ARG A 298 -5.90 -15.84 -5.18
CA ARG A 298 -5.70 -15.87 -3.74
C ARG A 298 -6.04 -17.25 -3.17
N ASP A 299 -7.23 -17.74 -3.45
CA ASP A 299 -7.73 -18.99 -2.88
C ASP A 299 -6.84 -20.18 -3.28
N ILE A 300 -6.42 -20.24 -4.54
CA ILE A 300 -5.50 -21.27 -5.04
C ILE A 300 -4.11 -21.16 -4.41
N LEU A 301 -3.56 -19.94 -4.31
CA LEU A 301 -2.25 -19.73 -3.71
C LEU A 301 -2.24 -20.09 -2.22
N VAL A 302 -3.24 -19.65 -1.46
CA VAL A 302 -3.36 -19.96 -0.02
C VAL A 302 -3.50 -21.46 0.21
N GLU A 303 -4.36 -22.14 -0.56
CA GLU A 303 -4.52 -23.60 -0.47
C GLU A 303 -3.21 -24.32 -0.80
N GLY A 304 -2.50 -23.87 -1.84
CA GLY A 304 -1.21 -24.44 -2.24
C GLY A 304 -0.12 -24.25 -1.19
N LEU A 305 0.00 -23.04 -0.61
CA LEU A 305 0.96 -22.72 0.45
C LEU A 305 0.72 -23.58 1.70
N ASN A 306 -0.53 -23.77 2.11
CA ASN A 306 -0.88 -24.59 3.27
C ASN A 306 -0.63 -26.11 3.08
N ARG A 307 -0.31 -26.54 1.87
CA ARG A 307 0.18 -27.91 1.61
C ARG A 307 1.69 -28.04 1.69
N LEU A 308 2.41 -26.91 1.75
CA LEU A 308 3.85 -26.92 1.87
C LEU A 308 4.28 -27.26 3.31
N PRO A 309 5.32 -28.08 3.49
CA PRO A 309 5.75 -28.46 4.84
C PRO A 309 6.31 -27.25 5.61
N GLY A 310 5.79 -27.01 6.82
CA GLY A 310 6.28 -25.96 7.71
C GLY A 310 5.82 -24.55 7.33
N VAL A 311 4.84 -24.41 6.44
CA VAL A 311 4.24 -23.16 6.01
C VAL A 311 2.78 -23.12 6.45
N ASP A 312 2.36 -22.00 7.03
CA ASP A 312 0.97 -21.69 7.37
C ASP A 312 0.60 -20.33 6.79
N CYS A 313 -0.45 -20.26 6.01
CA CYS A 313 -0.87 -19.05 5.32
C CYS A 313 -2.33 -18.71 5.64
N ARG A 314 -2.54 -17.64 6.38
CA ARG A 314 -3.88 -17.08 6.56
C ARG A 314 -4.40 -16.50 5.25
N LYS A 315 -5.70 -16.62 5.05
CA LYS A 315 -6.38 -16.09 3.88
C LYS A 315 -6.53 -14.57 3.99
N PRO A 316 -5.87 -13.78 3.13
CA PRO A 316 -5.98 -12.32 3.18
C PRO A 316 -7.39 -11.87 2.74
N GLN A 317 -7.86 -10.79 3.36
CA GLN A 317 -9.19 -10.23 3.11
C GLN A 317 -9.17 -9.18 2.00
N GLY A 318 -7.99 -8.62 1.68
CA GLY A 318 -7.82 -7.60 0.66
C GLY A 318 -6.41 -7.52 0.09
N ALA A 319 -6.14 -6.48 -0.69
CA ALA A 319 -4.93 -6.28 -1.49
C ALA A 319 -4.69 -7.46 -2.45
N PHE A 320 -3.48 -7.71 -2.85
CA PHE A 320 -3.10 -8.86 -3.70
C PHE A 320 -1.81 -9.54 -3.20
N TYR A 321 -1.68 -9.61 -1.86
CA TYR A 321 -0.55 -10.26 -1.19
C TYR A 321 -1.03 -11.37 -0.27
N VAL A 322 -0.19 -12.40 -0.14
CA VAL A 322 -0.22 -13.36 0.96
C VAL A 322 1.03 -13.18 1.82
N PHE A 323 0.89 -13.47 3.12
CA PHE A 323 1.97 -13.32 4.09
C PHE A 323 2.10 -14.60 4.94
N PRO A 324 2.58 -15.72 4.32
CA PRO A 324 2.67 -17.00 4.98
C PRO A 324 3.70 -16.99 6.11
N ASN A 325 3.34 -17.60 7.21
CA ASN A 325 4.19 -17.94 8.33
C ASN A 325 5.07 -19.14 7.94
N ILE A 326 6.38 -19.01 8.12
CA ILE A 326 7.39 -20.02 7.77
C ILE A 326 8.20 -20.48 8.99
N THR A 327 7.81 -20.14 10.20
CA THR A 327 8.53 -20.51 11.42
C THR A 327 8.69 -22.02 11.57
N GLY A 328 7.77 -22.81 11.02
CA GLY A 328 7.84 -24.26 10.96
C GLY A 328 9.01 -24.83 10.11
N LEU A 329 9.69 -23.98 9.33
CA LEU A 329 10.89 -24.37 8.58
C LEU A 329 12.18 -24.27 9.42
N GLY A 330 12.18 -23.55 10.55
CA GLY A 330 13.34 -23.44 11.44
C GLY A 330 14.47 -22.55 10.92
N HIS A 331 14.23 -21.71 9.95
CA HIS A 331 15.19 -20.80 9.34
C HIS A 331 14.66 -19.37 9.29
N THR A 332 15.55 -18.38 9.10
CA THR A 332 15.18 -16.97 8.98
C THR A 332 14.45 -16.67 7.66
N SER A 333 13.65 -15.62 7.66
CA SER A 333 12.92 -15.17 6.47
C SER A 333 13.85 -14.87 5.29
N ASP A 334 14.97 -14.21 5.56
CA ASP A 334 15.96 -13.88 4.54
C ASP A 334 16.58 -15.13 3.91
N PHE A 335 16.98 -16.11 4.74
CA PHE A 335 17.52 -17.37 4.25
C PHE A 335 16.51 -18.11 3.36
N ILE A 336 15.25 -18.23 3.81
CA ILE A 336 14.23 -18.94 3.03
C ILE A 336 13.92 -18.23 1.73
N ALA A 337 13.85 -16.89 1.72
CA ALA A 337 13.62 -16.12 0.51
C ALA A 337 14.74 -16.34 -0.52
N GLU A 338 16.00 -16.29 -0.10
CA GLU A 338 17.16 -16.57 -0.97
C GLU A 338 17.17 -18.03 -1.44
N TYR A 339 16.94 -18.97 -0.54
CA TYR A 339 16.90 -20.40 -0.87
C TYR A 339 15.83 -20.71 -1.93
N ILE A 340 14.62 -20.15 -1.79
CA ILE A 340 13.54 -20.33 -2.76
C ILE A 340 13.92 -19.71 -4.11
N LEU A 341 14.52 -18.51 -4.12
CA LEU A 341 14.97 -17.89 -5.36
C LEU A 341 16.02 -18.75 -6.08
N GLU A 342 17.01 -19.26 -5.36
CA GLU A 342 18.13 -20.02 -5.95
C GLU A 342 17.73 -21.42 -6.38
N GLN A 343 16.93 -22.15 -5.56
CA GLN A 343 16.62 -23.56 -5.75
C GLN A 343 15.30 -23.78 -6.51
N ALA A 344 14.35 -22.86 -6.39
CA ALA A 344 13.05 -22.95 -7.04
C ALA A 344 12.89 -21.99 -8.22
N GLY A 345 13.72 -20.96 -8.33
CA GLY A 345 13.55 -19.90 -9.33
C GLY A 345 12.29 -19.09 -9.08
N VAL A 346 11.90 -18.87 -7.83
CA VAL A 346 10.75 -18.06 -7.45
C VAL A 346 11.22 -16.87 -6.63
N ALA A 347 11.04 -15.67 -7.14
CA ALA A 347 11.34 -14.44 -6.45
C ALA A 347 10.17 -14.04 -5.53
N LEU A 348 10.45 -13.79 -4.26
CA LEU A 348 9.51 -13.35 -3.23
C LEU A 348 10.26 -12.51 -2.20
N LEU A 349 9.56 -11.90 -1.25
CA LEU A 349 10.22 -11.05 -0.26
C LEU A 349 10.22 -11.69 1.12
N PRO A 350 11.35 -11.58 1.87
CA PRO A 350 11.34 -11.88 3.29
C PRO A 350 10.47 -10.85 4.03
N GLY A 351 9.79 -11.29 5.07
CA GLY A 351 8.93 -10.42 5.87
C GLY A 351 9.70 -9.29 6.56
N THR A 352 10.99 -9.50 6.84
CA THR A 352 11.94 -8.50 7.37
C THR A 352 12.07 -7.26 6.48
N SER A 353 11.79 -7.36 5.18
CA SER A 353 11.71 -6.21 4.27
C SER A 353 10.59 -5.22 4.64
N PHE A 354 9.67 -5.58 5.53
CA PHE A 354 8.53 -4.79 5.96
C PHE A 354 8.59 -4.37 7.43
N GLY A 355 9.67 -4.70 8.13
CA GLY A 355 9.89 -4.40 9.53
C GLY A 355 10.34 -5.61 10.34
N GLN A 356 10.73 -5.36 11.59
CA GLN A 356 11.31 -6.43 12.44
C GLN A 356 10.28 -7.50 12.82
N ASN A 357 9.02 -7.12 12.99
CA ASN A 357 7.93 -8.06 13.29
C ASN A 357 7.49 -8.89 12.05
N GLY A 358 8.12 -8.68 10.91
CA GLY A 358 7.98 -9.52 9.73
C GLY A 358 8.89 -10.75 9.70
N GLU A 359 9.81 -10.91 10.68
CA GLU A 359 10.61 -12.14 10.78
C GLU A 359 9.72 -13.36 11.01
N GLY A 360 10.03 -14.46 10.35
CA GLY A 360 9.22 -15.68 10.34
C GLY A 360 8.14 -15.70 9.25
N TYR A 361 8.09 -14.69 8.38
CA TYR A 361 7.12 -14.57 7.29
C TYR A 361 7.80 -14.32 5.94
N LEU A 362 7.04 -14.59 4.86
CA LEU A 362 7.37 -14.20 3.49
C LEU A 362 6.23 -13.38 2.89
N ARG A 363 6.50 -12.52 1.92
CA ARG A 363 5.45 -11.89 1.11
C ARG A 363 5.48 -12.38 -0.32
N LEU A 364 4.33 -12.83 -0.83
CA LEU A 364 4.11 -13.17 -2.23
C LEU A 364 2.96 -12.31 -2.79
N CYS A 365 3.13 -11.86 -4.02
CA CYS A 365 2.09 -11.15 -4.78
C CYS A 365 1.36 -12.14 -5.69
N PHE A 366 0.02 -12.20 -5.61
CA PHE A 366 -0.79 -13.05 -6.49
C PHE A 366 -1.41 -12.31 -7.70
N ALA A 367 -1.03 -11.04 -7.89
CA ALA A 367 -1.26 -10.37 -9.17
C ALA A 367 -0.28 -10.90 -10.22
N ASN A 368 -0.52 -12.14 -10.65
CA ASN A 368 0.26 -12.90 -11.63
C ASN A 368 -0.63 -13.95 -12.29
N SER A 369 -0.21 -14.55 -13.41
CA SER A 369 -1.00 -15.57 -14.06
C SER A 369 -1.20 -16.79 -13.17
N LEU A 370 -2.30 -17.50 -13.38
CA LEU A 370 -2.60 -18.71 -12.62
C LEU A 370 -1.56 -19.81 -12.86
N GLU A 371 -1.08 -19.92 -14.11
CA GLU A 371 -0.03 -20.84 -14.50
C GLU A 371 1.26 -20.59 -13.70
N ASN A 372 1.68 -19.34 -13.60
CA ASN A 372 2.86 -18.96 -12.83
C ASN A 372 2.69 -19.24 -11.33
N ILE A 373 1.49 -19.00 -10.78
CA ILE A 373 1.18 -19.29 -9.36
C ILE A 373 1.28 -20.80 -9.11
N GLN A 374 0.73 -21.63 -9.98
CA GLN A 374 0.77 -23.08 -9.85
C GLN A 374 2.19 -23.64 -10.01
N ASP A 375 2.92 -23.19 -11.02
CA ASP A 375 4.33 -23.57 -11.24
C ASP A 375 5.21 -23.12 -10.04
N ALA A 376 5.01 -21.92 -9.51
CA ALA A 376 5.72 -21.46 -8.33
C ALA A 376 5.49 -22.38 -7.11
N LEU A 377 4.24 -22.80 -6.88
CA LEU A 377 3.90 -23.72 -5.79
C LEU A 377 4.58 -25.09 -5.95
N GLU A 378 4.59 -25.65 -7.17
CA GLU A 378 5.26 -26.94 -7.45
C GLU A 378 6.77 -26.85 -7.24
N ARG A 379 7.42 -25.78 -7.73
CA ARG A 379 8.84 -25.54 -7.57
C ARG A 379 9.20 -25.33 -6.10
N MET A 380 8.44 -24.51 -5.36
CA MET A 380 8.64 -24.30 -3.93
C MET A 380 8.47 -25.60 -3.14
N GLN A 381 7.46 -26.44 -3.45
CA GLN A 381 7.28 -27.74 -2.83
C GLN A 381 8.50 -28.65 -3.03
N SER A 382 9.02 -28.67 -4.24
CA SER A 382 10.20 -29.49 -4.59
C SER A 382 11.46 -29.01 -3.87
N ALA A 383 11.65 -27.70 -3.74
CA ALA A 383 12.80 -27.11 -3.02
C ALA A 383 12.70 -27.33 -1.51
N LEU A 384 11.55 -27.06 -0.89
CA LEU A 384 11.38 -27.18 0.56
C LEU A 384 11.45 -28.64 1.07
N LYS A 385 11.12 -29.63 0.23
CA LYS A 385 11.35 -31.04 0.56
C LYS A 385 12.85 -31.40 0.69
N LYS A 386 13.73 -30.66 0.03
CA LYS A 386 15.19 -30.86 0.08
C LYS A 386 15.85 -30.11 1.24
N LEU A 387 15.16 -29.12 1.79
CA LEU A 387 15.65 -28.34 2.91
C LEU A 387 15.56 -29.10 4.25
N ARG A 388 14.71 -30.12 4.32
CA ARG A 388 14.57 -31.06 5.45
C ARG A 388 15.52 -32.24 5.28
#